data_009a6783b97f67a38ab085b106991816
#
_entry.id   009a6783b97f67a38ab085b106991816
#
_cell.length_a   1.000
_cell.length_b   1.000
_cell.length_c   1.000
_cell.angle_alpha   90.00
_cell.angle_beta   90.00
_cell.angle_gamma   90.00
#
_symmetry.space_group_name_H-M   'P 1'
#
loop_
_entity.id
_entity.type
_entity.pdbx_description
1 polymer ?
#
loop_
_entity_poly.entity_id
_entity_poly.type
_entity_poly.pdbx_seq_one_letter_code
_entity_poly.pdbx_strand_id
1 'polypeptide(L)'
;YVFSDILGNRFILRRGRLRGIAHLLIMWGCILAVGITFPLVFGWLHFESLPATLDIYQAYVFGFPAFTFPVASLPGFLMFHGLVWSAFITIAGVMIAMRRRMRDEGAAALQLFTEDFLPLILLFAVSISGLMLTASYTWLSGYAYEFIAIFHAVTVIVTFLWLPFGKFFHIFQRPAQIGVRFYKEAGEHGEPARCRRCGEPFTSLLHVQDLIQTEAALGYAYEMPDSQVEHYQWICPPCRRASLAL
;
A
#
# COMPACT_ATOMS: atom_id res chain seq x y z
N TYR A 1 6.57 -9.73 -12.95
CA TYR A 1 7.03 -8.66 -12.05
C TYR A 1 5.94 -8.26 -11.05
N VAL A 2 4.71 -7.87 -11.49
CA VAL A 2 3.62 -7.39 -10.61
C VAL A 2 3.33 -8.41 -9.50
N PHE A 3 3.08 -9.66 -9.84
CA PHE A 3 2.78 -10.72 -8.87
C PHE A 3 3.93 -10.98 -7.88
N SER A 4 5.17 -11.02 -8.36
CA SER A 4 6.31 -11.33 -7.50
C SER A 4 6.74 -10.17 -6.61
N ASP A 5 6.63 -8.96 -7.09
CA ASP A 5 7.14 -7.77 -6.42
C ASP A 5 6.08 -7.09 -5.54
N ILE A 6 4.79 -7.09 -5.95
CA ILE A 6 3.70 -6.54 -5.13
C ILE A 6 3.17 -7.62 -4.17
N LEU A 7 2.63 -8.73 -4.69
CA LEU A 7 1.96 -9.73 -3.85
C LEU A 7 2.94 -10.60 -3.06
N GLY A 8 4.08 -10.94 -3.66
CA GLY A 8 5.12 -11.76 -3.05
C GLY A 8 6.14 -10.98 -2.21
N ASN A 9 6.16 -9.63 -2.29
CA ASN A 9 7.10 -8.76 -1.55
C ASN A 9 8.57 -9.21 -1.62
N ARG A 10 9.01 -9.81 -2.72
CA ARG A 10 10.38 -10.37 -2.88
C ARG A 10 11.46 -9.35 -2.57
N PHE A 11 11.21 -8.10 -2.89
CA PHE A 11 12.12 -7.00 -2.60
C PHE A 11 12.35 -6.80 -1.09
N ILE A 12 11.31 -6.94 -0.25
CA ILE A 12 11.43 -6.77 1.21
C ILE A 12 12.05 -8.01 1.84
N LEU A 13 11.69 -9.20 1.34
CA LEU A 13 12.29 -10.47 1.79
C LEU A 13 13.81 -10.51 1.60
N ARG A 14 14.32 -9.93 0.51
CA ARG A 14 15.77 -9.79 0.25
C ARG A 14 16.47 -8.88 1.27
N ARG A 15 15.77 -7.93 1.88
CA ARG A 15 16.33 -7.02 2.89
C ARG A 15 16.31 -7.60 4.31
N GLY A 16 15.69 -8.78 4.52
CA GLY A 16 15.63 -9.50 5.78
C GLY A 16 14.34 -10.30 5.94
N ARG A 17 14.48 -11.58 6.31
CA ARG A 17 13.35 -12.52 6.40
C ARG A 17 12.29 -12.05 7.39
N LEU A 18 12.67 -11.60 8.59
CA LEU A 18 11.74 -11.13 9.61
C LEU A 18 10.97 -9.88 9.16
N ARG A 19 11.64 -8.95 8.48
CA ARG A 19 11.04 -7.76 7.89
C ARG A 19 10.02 -8.13 6.81
N GLY A 20 10.37 -9.09 5.96
CA GLY A 20 9.51 -9.59 4.90
C GLY A 20 8.26 -10.28 5.45
N ILE A 21 8.40 -11.16 6.44
CA ILE A 21 7.29 -11.87 7.09
C ILE A 21 6.34 -10.87 7.76
N ALA A 22 6.86 -9.95 8.58
CA ALA A 22 6.03 -8.93 9.23
C ALA A 22 5.23 -8.11 8.21
N HIS A 23 5.88 -7.69 7.12
CA HIS A 23 5.23 -6.92 6.07
C HIS A 23 4.17 -7.73 5.31
N LEU A 24 4.45 -9.01 4.99
CA LEU A 24 3.47 -9.89 4.35
C LEU A 24 2.22 -10.09 5.22
N LEU A 25 2.40 -10.33 6.52
CA LEU A 25 1.28 -10.49 7.45
C LEU A 25 0.44 -9.20 7.53
N ILE A 26 1.06 -8.04 7.72
CA ILE A 26 0.34 -6.76 7.73
C ILE A 26 -0.38 -6.51 6.41
N MET A 27 0.30 -6.69 5.29
CA MET A 27 -0.25 -6.43 3.97
C MET A 27 -1.46 -7.31 3.68
N TRP A 28 -1.34 -8.63 3.85
CA TRP A 28 -2.43 -9.55 3.57
C TRP A 28 -3.58 -9.43 4.58
N GLY A 29 -3.27 -9.16 5.85
CA GLY A 29 -4.27 -8.85 6.85
C GLY A 29 -5.09 -7.61 6.48
N CYS A 30 -4.42 -6.52 6.08
CA CYS A 30 -5.10 -5.30 5.63
C CYS A 30 -5.88 -5.51 4.33
N ILE A 31 -5.34 -6.23 3.34
CA ILE A 31 -6.04 -6.53 2.08
C ILE A 31 -7.32 -7.32 2.36
N LEU A 32 -7.24 -8.33 3.23
CA LEU A 32 -8.40 -9.11 3.66
C LEU A 32 -9.45 -8.23 4.36
N ALA A 33 -9.01 -7.42 5.33
CA ALA A 33 -9.91 -6.53 6.06
C ALA A 33 -10.64 -5.57 5.13
N VAL A 34 -9.91 -4.88 4.25
CA VAL A 34 -10.49 -3.93 3.27
C VAL A 34 -11.38 -4.67 2.28
N GLY A 35 -10.92 -5.80 1.73
CA GLY A 35 -11.65 -6.61 0.77
C GLY A 35 -12.97 -7.18 1.29
N ILE A 36 -13.09 -7.39 2.59
CA ILE A 36 -14.35 -7.80 3.24
C ILE A 36 -15.20 -6.59 3.60
N THR A 37 -14.59 -5.57 4.24
CA THR A 37 -15.32 -4.42 4.79
C THR A 37 -15.93 -3.55 3.70
N PHE A 38 -15.20 -3.24 2.62
CA PHE A 38 -15.70 -2.35 1.58
C PHE A 38 -16.97 -2.88 0.88
N PRO A 39 -17.00 -4.12 0.39
CA PRO A 39 -18.23 -4.65 -0.21
C PRO A 39 -19.42 -4.67 0.75
N LEU A 40 -19.18 -4.93 2.04
CA LEU A 40 -20.24 -4.93 3.06
C LEU A 40 -20.75 -3.51 3.35
N VAL A 41 -19.86 -2.54 3.51
CA VAL A 41 -20.24 -1.14 3.83
C VAL A 41 -20.99 -0.49 2.68
N PHE A 42 -20.60 -0.75 1.42
CA PHE A 42 -21.28 -0.20 0.24
C PHE A 42 -22.50 -1.03 -0.20
N GLY A 43 -22.82 -2.13 0.51
CA GLY A 43 -23.95 -2.99 0.16
C GLY A 43 -23.73 -3.80 -1.13
N TRP A 44 -22.48 -3.84 -1.68
CA TRP A 44 -22.18 -4.69 -2.84
C TRP A 44 -22.27 -6.17 -2.50
N LEU A 45 -22.01 -6.51 -1.25
CA LEU A 45 -22.21 -7.80 -0.64
C LEU A 45 -23.06 -7.62 0.62
N HIS A 46 -24.20 -8.30 0.69
CA HIS A 46 -25.00 -8.34 1.93
C HIS A 46 -25.62 -9.72 2.11
N PHE A 47 -26.05 -10.01 3.33
CA PHE A 47 -26.58 -11.29 3.73
C PHE A 47 -27.96 -11.10 4.35
N GLU A 48 -28.92 -11.92 3.95
CA GLU A 48 -30.26 -11.95 4.53
C GLU A 48 -30.58 -13.37 5.02
N SER A 49 -31.19 -13.50 6.19
CA SER A 49 -31.72 -14.77 6.65
C SER A 49 -32.98 -15.12 5.90
N LEU A 50 -33.13 -16.38 5.52
CA LEU A 50 -34.37 -16.84 4.89
C LEU A 50 -35.51 -16.88 5.93
N PRO A 51 -36.71 -16.31 5.60
CA PRO A 51 -37.82 -16.24 6.55
C PRO A 51 -38.28 -17.59 7.13
N ALA A 52 -38.10 -18.67 6.34
CA ALA A 52 -38.51 -20.01 6.75
C ALA A 52 -37.48 -20.72 7.64
N THR A 53 -36.21 -20.33 7.58
CA THR A 53 -35.10 -20.99 8.27
C THR A 53 -34.03 -19.96 8.62
N LEU A 54 -34.07 -19.46 9.86
CA LEU A 54 -33.14 -18.43 10.35
C LEU A 54 -31.66 -18.83 10.30
N ASP A 55 -31.39 -20.14 10.20
CA ASP A 55 -30.05 -20.69 10.13
C ASP A 55 -29.42 -20.69 8.71
N ILE A 56 -30.22 -20.33 7.69
CA ILE A 56 -29.75 -20.28 6.30
C ILE A 56 -29.71 -18.83 5.85
N TYR A 57 -28.56 -18.40 5.38
CA TYR A 57 -28.34 -17.07 4.80
C TYR A 57 -28.32 -17.13 3.29
N GLN A 58 -28.97 -16.15 2.66
CA GLN A 58 -28.84 -15.84 1.25
C GLN A 58 -27.80 -14.72 1.10
N ALA A 59 -26.76 -14.98 0.31
CA ALA A 59 -25.79 -13.96 -0.10
C ALA A 59 -26.31 -13.22 -1.34
N TYR A 60 -26.22 -11.90 -1.31
CA TYR A 60 -26.51 -11.03 -2.45
C TYR A 60 -25.23 -10.33 -2.89
N VAL A 61 -25.01 -10.30 -4.20
CA VAL A 61 -23.88 -9.58 -4.81
C VAL A 61 -24.45 -8.56 -5.79
N PHE A 62 -24.18 -7.28 -5.54
CA PHE A 62 -24.80 -6.15 -6.27
C PHE A 62 -26.32 -6.21 -6.39
N GLY A 63 -26.98 -6.70 -5.33
CA GLY A 63 -28.44 -6.85 -5.28
C GLY A 63 -28.98 -8.13 -5.95
N PHE A 64 -28.14 -8.94 -6.57
CA PHE A 64 -28.55 -10.21 -7.16
C PHE A 64 -28.33 -11.37 -6.19
N PRO A 65 -29.30 -12.29 -6.01
CA PRO A 65 -29.11 -13.48 -5.20
C PRO A 65 -28.05 -14.38 -5.81
N ALA A 66 -26.98 -14.68 -5.06
CA ALA A 66 -25.86 -15.47 -5.53
C ALA A 66 -25.96 -16.93 -5.08
N PHE A 67 -25.90 -17.17 -3.77
CA PHE A 67 -25.97 -18.52 -3.21
C PHE A 67 -26.51 -18.48 -1.76
N THR A 68 -27.01 -19.64 -1.31
CA THR A 68 -27.45 -19.84 0.08
C THR A 68 -26.46 -20.73 0.82
N PHE A 69 -26.29 -20.51 2.12
CA PHE A 69 -25.43 -21.35 2.98
C PHE A 69 -25.95 -21.38 4.43
N PRO A 70 -25.82 -22.52 5.12
CA PRO A 70 -26.10 -22.59 6.55
C PRO A 70 -25.01 -21.86 7.35
N VAL A 71 -25.42 -21.15 8.42
CA VAL A 71 -24.46 -20.46 9.32
C VAL A 71 -23.42 -21.41 9.90
N ALA A 72 -23.85 -22.60 10.33
CA ALA A 72 -22.99 -23.62 10.92
C ALA A 72 -22.09 -24.36 9.89
N SER A 73 -22.17 -23.99 8.59
CA SER A 73 -21.34 -24.60 7.56
C SER A 73 -19.94 -23.97 7.50
N LEU A 74 -19.00 -24.68 6.83
CA LEU A 74 -17.66 -24.15 6.59
C LEU A 74 -17.67 -22.80 5.84
N PRO A 75 -18.47 -22.61 4.76
CA PRO A 75 -18.63 -21.30 4.11
C PRO A 75 -19.14 -20.23 5.09
N GLY A 76 -20.15 -20.51 5.90
CA GLY A 76 -20.66 -19.58 6.91
C GLY A 76 -19.59 -19.18 7.93
N PHE A 77 -18.85 -20.16 8.44
CA PHE A 77 -17.73 -19.89 9.34
C PHE A 77 -16.67 -18.99 8.70
N LEU A 78 -16.23 -19.28 7.49
CA LEU A 78 -15.21 -18.48 6.81
C LEU A 78 -15.69 -17.06 6.51
N MET A 79 -16.94 -16.89 6.07
CA MET A 79 -17.49 -15.58 5.73
C MET A 79 -17.67 -14.68 6.95
N PHE A 80 -18.21 -15.21 8.05
CA PHE A 80 -18.47 -14.43 9.24
C PHE A 80 -17.25 -14.24 10.17
N HIS A 81 -16.20 -15.05 10.02
CA HIS A 81 -14.95 -14.91 10.79
C HIS A 81 -13.78 -14.33 9.98
N GLY A 82 -13.99 -13.95 8.73
CA GLY A 82 -12.92 -13.42 7.87
C GLY A 82 -12.21 -12.19 8.46
N LEU A 83 -12.95 -11.25 9.07
CA LEU A 83 -12.39 -10.07 9.74
C LEU A 83 -11.62 -10.44 11.02
N VAL A 84 -12.04 -11.46 11.75
CA VAL A 84 -11.32 -11.96 12.92
C VAL A 84 -9.96 -12.51 12.53
N TRP A 85 -9.91 -13.32 11.46
CA TRP A 85 -8.64 -13.83 10.93
C TRP A 85 -7.73 -12.71 10.41
N SER A 86 -8.30 -11.75 9.70
CA SER A 86 -7.53 -10.58 9.22
C SER A 86 -6.91 -9.80 10.38
N ALA A 87 -7.65 -9.61 11.47
CA ALA A 87 -7.17 -8.93 12.67
C ALA A 87 -6.00 -9.68 13.32
N PHE A 88 -6.11 -11.00 13.52
CA PHE A 88 -5.01 -11.80 14.07
C PHE A 88 -3.76 -11.78 13.21
N ILE A 89 -3.91 -11.90 11.89
CA ILE A 89 -2.79 -11.83 10.95
C ILE A 89 -2.11 -10.46 11.02
N THR A 90 -2.90 -9.37 11.04
CA THR A 90 -2.37 -8.00 11.15
C THR A 90 -1.65 -7.79 12.48
N ILE A 91 -2.24 -8.18 13.60
CA ILE A 91 -1.64 -8.06 14.93
C ILE A 91 -0.31 -8.82 14.99
N ALA A 92 -0.26 -10.06 14.52
CA ALA A 92 0.97 -10.83 14.48
C ALA A 92 2.09 -10.10 13.69
N GLY A 93 1.74 -9.57 12.52
CA GLY A 93 2.67 -8.78 11.71
C GLY A 93 3.14 -7.50 12.40
N VAL A 94 2.21 -6.76 13.01
CA VAL A 94 2.51 -5.52 13.77
C VAL A 94 3.43 -5.82 14.95
N MET A 95 3.14 -6.86 15.74
CA MET A 95 3.96 -7.25 16.90
C MET A 95 5.39 -7.63 16.49
N ILE A 96 5.56 -8.37 15.39
CA ILE A 96 6.88 -8.70 14.86
C ILE A 96 7.62 -7.42 14.41
N ALA A 97 6.92 -6.52 13.73
CA ALA A 97 7.49 -5.25 13.26
C ALA A 97 7.92 -4.35 14.42
N MET A 98 7.07 -4.19 15.44
CA MET A 98 7.37 -3.40 16.64
C MET A 98 8.55 -3.99 17.42
N ARG A 99 8.52 -5.30 17.71
CA ARG A 99 9.62 -5.97 18.42
C ARG A 99 10.96 -5.79 17.73
N ARG A 100 10.99 -5.92 16.39
CA ARG A 100 12.20 -5.71 15.61
C ARG A 100 12.73 -4.29 15.76
N ARG A 101 11.86 -3.27 15.68
CA ARG A 101 12.23 -1.86 15.81
C ARG A 101 12.78 -1.50 17.18
N MET A 102 12.18 -2.06 18.24
CA MET A 102 12.65 -1.83 19.61
C MET A 102 13.99 -2.51 19.94
N ARG A 103 14.39 -3.55 19.18
CA ARG A 103 15.64 -4.27 19.40
C ARG A 103 16.82 -3.79 18.54
N ASP A 104 16.54 -3.02 17.51
CA ASP A 104 17.55 -2.52 16.56
C ASP A 104 18.04 -1.16 17.03
N GLU A 105 19.16 -1.14 17.77
CA GLU A 105 19.75 0.07 18.35
C GLU A 105 20.14 1.09 17.27
N GLY A 106 20.63 0.64 16.11
CA GLY A 106 20.94 1.51 14.99
C GLY A 106 19.70 2.13 14.35
N ALA A 107 18.57 1.43 14.36
CA ALA A 107 17.30 1.95 13.88
C ALA A 107 16.69 2.96 14.86
N ALA A 108 16.89 2.78 16.18
CA ALA A 108 16.32 3.65 17.20
C ALA A 108 16.77 5.11 17.06
N ALA A 109 18.02 5.34 16.62
CA ALA A 109 18.55 6.69 16.42
C ALA A 109 17.94 7.45 15.22
N LEU A 110 17.32 6.73 14.27
CA LEU A 110 16.77 7.29 13.03
C LEU A 110 15.24 7.21 12.93
N GLN A 111 14.59 6.64 13.95
CA GLN A 111 13.14 6.43 13.94
C GLN A 111 12.40 7.70 14.40
N LEU A 112 11.41 8.08 13.61
CA LEU A 112 10.43 9.09 13.99
C LEU A 112 9.14 8.38 14.46
N PHE A 113 8.67 8.77 15.66
CA PHE A 113 7.45 8.18 16.25
C PHE A 113 6.26 8.24 15.28
N THR A 114 6.02 9.40 14.69
CA THR A 114 4.90 9.66 13.78
C THR A 114 4.95 8.83 12.52
N GLU A 115 6.15 8.53 12.01
CA GLU A 115 6.28 7.78 10.76
C GLU A 115 6.47 6.28 10.96
N ASP A 116 7.12 5.89 12.06
CA ASP A 116 7.55 4.50 12.27
C ASP A 116 6.66 3.71 13.21
N PHE A 117 6.20 4.35 14.30
CA PHE A 117 5.40 3.69 15.33
C PHE A 117 3.91 3.98 15.20
N LEU A 118 3.53 5.22 14.94
CA LEU A 118 2.12 5.62 14.87
C LEU A 118 1.31 4.79 13.86
N PRO A 119 1.79 4.51 12.62
CA PRO A 119 1.07 3.63 11.70
C PRO A 119 0.83 2.22 12.26
N LEU A 120 1.82 1.66 12.95
CA LEU A 120 1.68 0.33 13.57
C LEU A 120 0.70 0.34 14.75
N ILE A 121 0.73 1.41 15.55
CA ILE A 121 -0.21 1.59 16.66
C ILE A 121 -1.64 1.74 16.14
N LEU A 122 -1.85 2.50 15.07
CA LEU A 122 -3.17 2.66 14.44
C LEU A 122 -3.70 1.33 13.92
N LEU A 123 -2.89 0.55 13.20
CA LEU A 123 -3.30 -0.78 12.73
C LEU A 123 -3.61 -1.73 13.90
N PHE A 124 -2.82 -1.68 14.96
CA PHE A 124 -3.06 -2.45 16.17
C PHE A 124 -4.38 -2.04 16.82
N ALA A 125 -4.63 -0.74 16.97
CA ALA A 125 -5.86 -0.22 17.57
C ALA A 125 -7.11 -0.61 16.78
N VAL A 126 -7.08 -0.51 15.45
CA VAL A 126 -8.18 -0.96 14.59
C VAL A 126 -8.42 -2.46 14.75
N SER A 127 -7.36 -3.26 14.72
CA SER A 127 -7.48 -4.72 14.83
C SER A 127 -7.98 -5.15 16.19
N ILE A 128 -7.46 -4.59 17.28
CA ILE A 128 -7.89 -4.91 18.65
C ILE A 128 -9.33 -4.47 18.91
N SER A 129 -9.70 -3.25 18.50
CA SER A 129 -11.07 -2.77 18.71
C SER A 129 -12.10 -3.60 17.92
N GLY A 130 -11.75 -4.08 16.72
CA GLY A 130 -12.56 -5.03 15.96
C GLY A 130 -12.71 -6.39 16.68
N LEU A 131 -11.63 -6.93 17.24
CA LEU A 131 -11.71 -8.15 18.07
C LEU A 131 -12.52 -7.93 19.34
N MET A 132 -12.45 -6.77 19.98
CA MET A 132 -13.27 -6.42 21.14
C MET A 132 -14.76 -6.41 20.79
N LEU A 133 -15.16 -5.93 19.59
CA LEU A 133 -16.54 -6.01 19.11
C LEU A 133 -17.00 -7.48 19.01
N THR A 134 -16.17 -8.31 18.40
CA THR A 134 -16.46 -9.75 18.31
C THR A 134 -16.59 -10.39 19.68
N ALA A 135 -15.68 -10.08 20.62
CA ALA A 135 -15.71 -10.59 21.98
C ALA A 135 -16.96 -10.12 22.74
N SER A 136 -17.31 -8.83 22.61
CA SER A 136 -18.53 -8.28 23.22
C SER A 136 -19.79 -9.01 22.74
N TYR A 137 -19.91 -9.21 21.42
CA TYR A 137 -21.06 -9.89 20.84
C TYR A 137 -21.11 -11.36 21.21
N THR A 138 -19.96 -12.09 21.11
CA THR A 138 -19.94 -13.54 21.23
C THR A 138 -19.97 -14.03 22.68
N TRP A 139 -19.24 -13.36 23.57
CA TRP A 139 -19.01 -13.86 24.94
C TRP A 139 -19.57 -12.97 26.05
N LEU A 140 -19.78 -11.68 25.79
CA LEU A 140 -20.21 -10.71 26.79
C LEU A 140 -21.67 -10.24 26.58
N SER A 141 -22.47 -10.97 25.79
CA SER A 141 -23.88 -10.66 25.53
C SER A 141 -24.15 -9.21 25.13
N GLY A 142 -23.21 -8.62 24.35
CA GLY A 142 -23.32 -7.24 23.87
C GLY A 142 -22.91 -6.18 24.89
N TYR A 143 -22.26 -6.53 25.99
CA TYR A 143 -21.79 -5.55 26.97
C TYR A 143 -20.90 -4.49 26.33
N ALA A 144 -21.22 -3.22 26.58
CA ALA A 144 -20.53 -2.05 26.03
C ALA A 144 -20.38 -2.04 24.48
N TYR A 145 -21.21 -2.79 23.75
CA TYR A 145 -21.10 -2.93 22.29
C TYR A 145 -21.14 -1.59 21.55
N GLU A 146 -22.07 -0.72 21.89
CA GLU A 146 -22.21 0.61 21.25
C GLU A 146 -20.94 1.48 21.45
N PHE A 147 -20.44 1.51 22.68
CA PHE A 147 -19.20 2.24 22.98
C PHE A 147 -18.01 1.70 22.19
N ILE A 148 -17.85 0.37 22.16
CA ILE A 148 -16.76 -0.28 21.41
C ILE A 148 -16.93 -0.06 19.91
N ALA A 149 -18.16 -0.03 19.39
CA ALA A 149 -18.45 0.23 17.98
C ALA A 149 -18.04 1.66 17.59
N ILE A 150 -18.38 2.66 18.41
CA ILE A 150 -17.97 4.04 18.20
C ILE A 150 -16.45 4.16 18.28
N PHE A 151 -15.83 3.54 19.27
CA PHE A 151 -14.38 3.54 19.43
C PHE A 151 -13.68 2.90 18.22
N HIS A 152 -14.20 1.77 17.72
CA HIS A 152 -13.69 1.13 16.51
C HIS A 152 -13.84 2.03 15.28
N ALA A 153 -15.01 2.64 15.09
CA ALA A 153 -15.23 3.58 13.99
C ALA A 153 -14.25 4.75 14.02
N VAL A 154 -14.01 5.34 15.21
CA VAL A 154 -13.02 6.41 15.37
C VAL A 154 -11.62 5.94 15.00
N THR A 155 -11.19 4.76 15.48
CA THR A 155 -9.85 4.24 15.13
C THR A 155 -9.70 4.01 13.63
N VAL A 156 -10.74 3.49 12.96
CA VAL A 156 -10.76 3.32 11.50
C VAL A 156 -10.66 4.66 10.78
N ILE A 157 -11.48 5.64 11.14
CA ILE A 157 -11.49 6.99 10.54
C ILE A 157 -10.12 7.64 10.70
N VAL A 158 -9.56 7.65 11.90
CA VAL A 158 -8.22 8.23 12.18
C VAL A 158 -7.15 7.54 11.34
N THR A 159 -7.21 6.22 11.19
CA THR A 159 -6.26 5.45 10.37
C THR A 159 -6.34 5.85 8.90
N PHE A 160 -7.54 6.02 8.35
CA PHE A 160 -7.71 6.48 6.97
C PHE A 160 -7.29 7.93 6.77
N LEU A 161 -7.60 8.81 7.71
CA LEU A 161 -7.15 10.21 7.66
C LEU A 161 -5.63 10.33 7.74
N TRP A 162 -4.96 9.44 8.48
CA TRP A 162 -3.51 9.41 8.58
C TRP A 162 -2.81 8.83 7.35
N LEU A 163 -3.52 8.05 6.53
CA LEU A 163 -2.96 7.33 5.39
C LEU A 163 -2.14 8.21 4.43
N PRO A 164 -2.59 9.42 4.01
CA PRO A 164 -1.82 10.27 3.10
C PRO A 164 -0.60 10.94 3.74
N PHE A 165 -0.57 11.09 5.06
CA PHE A 165 0.47 11.85 5.77
C PHE A 165 1.64 11.01 6.30
N GLY A 166 1.52 9.69 6.28
CA GLY A 166 2.51 8.78 6.86
C GLY A 166 3.07 7.77 5.88
N LYS A 167 3.81 6.80 6.41
CA LYS A 167 4.39 5.70 5.62
C LYS A 167 3.34 4.82 4.91
N PHE A 168 2.07 4.92 5.25
CA PHE A 168 1.00 4.23 4.52
C PHE A 168 0.86 4.70 3.07
N PHE A 169 1.27 5.93 2.76
CA PHE A 169 1.25 6.44 1.38
C PHE A 169 2.07 5.58 0.39
N HIS A 170 3.02 4.78 0.91
CA HIS A 170 3.76 3.84 0.07
C HIS A 170 2.87 2.82 -0.65
N ILE A 171 1.63 2.58 -0.17
CA ILE A 171 0.65 1.72 -0.82
C ILE A 171 0.36 2.22 -2.25
N PHE A 172 0.27 3.55 -2.43
CA PHE A 172 0.08 4.19 -3.73
C PHE A 172 1.38 4.37 -4.51
N GLN A 173 2.49 4.59 -3.81
CA GLN A 173 3.80 4.75 -4.45
C GLN A 173 4.32 3.46 -5.09
N ARG A 174 3.98 2.30 -4.53
CA ARG A 174 4.47 1.01 -5.04
C ARG A 174 3.99 0.68 -6.45
N PRO A 175 2.71 0.80 -6.79
CA PRO A 175 2.24 0.67 -8.18
C PRO A 175 2.91 1.67 -9.12
N ALA A 176 3.10 2.93 -8.69
CA ALA A 176 3.78 3.95 -9.48
C ALA A 176 5.24 3.57 -9.81
N GLN A 177 5.97 2.95 -8.87
CA GLN A 177 7.34 2.47 -9.11
C GLN A 177 7.42 1.38 -10.20
N ILE A 178 6.35 0.61 -10.40
CA ILE A 178 6.29 -0.36 -11.50
C ILE A 178 6.20 0.37 -12.85
N GLY A 179 5.39 1.43 -12.92
CA GLY A 179 5.34 2.30 -14.10
C GLY A 179 6.72 2.87 -14.46
N VAL A 180 7.47 3.37 -13.47
CA VAL A 180 8.85 3.84 -13.67
C VAL A 180 9.77 2.73 -14.19
N ARG A 181 9.59 1.50 -13.74
CA ARG A 181 10.39 0.36 -14.22
C ARG A 181 10.08 0.02 -15.68
N PHE A 182 8.80 -0.02 -16.06
CA PHE A 182 8.41 -0.20 -17.46
C PHE A 182 8.95 0.91 -18.35
N TYR A 183 8.89 2.14 -17.88
CA TYR A 183 9.43 3.29 -18.58
C TYR A 183 10.95 3.15 -18.82
N LYS A 184 11.70 2.72 -17.79
CA LYS A 184 13.15 2.46 -17.94
C LYS A 184 13.44 1.32 -18.91
N GLU A 185 12.71 0.21 -18.81
CA GLU A 185 12.85 -0.93 -19.74
C GLU A 185 12.54 -0.50 -21.18
N ALA A 186 11.50 0.30 -21.41
CA ALA A 186 11.20 0.85 -22.73
C ALA A 186 12.33 1.75 -23.24
N GLY A 187 12.91 2.58 -22.37
CA GLY A 187 14.05 3.40 -22.71
C GLY A 187 15.33 2.64 -23.04
N GLU A 188 15.60 1.54 -22.29
CA GLU A 188 16.77 0.68 -22.53
C GLU A 188 16.71 -0.07 -23.88
N HIS A 189 15.51 -0.36 -24.37
CA HIS A 189 15.30 -1.01 -25.68
C HIS A 189 15.14 0.02 -26.84
N GLY A 190 15.06 1.33 -26.51
CA GLY A 190 14.92 2.41 -27.46
C GLY A 190 16.27 2.97 -27.94
N GLU A 191 16.20 4.03 -28.73
CA GLU A 191 17.39 4.74 -29.19
C GLU A 191 18.11 5.45 -28.04
N PRO A 192 19.46 5.36 -27.97
CA PRO A 192 20.24 6.09 -26.99
C PRO A 192 20.36 7.57 -27.37
N ALA A 193 20.16 8.45 -26.39
CA ALA A 193 20.50 9.87 -26.54
C ALA A 193 22.02 10.06 -26.50
N ARG A 194 22.57 10.75 -27.49
CA ARG A 194 23.97 11.11 -27.55
C ARG A 194 24.19 12.53 -27.07
N CYS A 195 25.24 12.71 -26.28
CA CYS A 195 25.64 14.04 -25.81
C CYS A 195 26.02 14.91 -26.97
N ARG A 196 25.39 16.09 -27.11
CA ARG A 196 25.70 17.03 -28.21
C ARG A 196 27.07 17.73 -28.06
N ARG A 197 27.78 17.53 -26.93
CA ARG A 197 29.11 18.07 -26.68
C ARG A 197 30.23 17.05 -26.91
N CYS A 198 30.10 15.81 -26.39
CA CYS A 198 31.16 14.79 -26.51
C CYS A 198 30.78 13.61 -27.43
N GLY A 199 29.53 13.49 -27.89
CA GLY A 199 29.05 12.41 -28.76
C GLY A 199 28.73 11.10 -28.05
N GLU A 200 29.11 10.92 -26.78
CA GLU A 200 28.90 9.69 -26.05
C GLU A 200 27.40 9.44 -25.69
N PRO A 201 26.93 8.20 -25.77
CA PRO A 201 25.59 7.85 -25.33
C PRO A 201 25.54 7.94 -23.80
N PHE A 202 24.45 8.48 -23.21
CA PHE A 202 24.37 8.69 -21.78
C PHE A 202 23.02 8.31 -21.14
N THR A 203 21.94 8.25 -21.89
CA THR A 203 20.60 7.84 -21.46
C THR A 203 19.75 7.47 -22.68
N SER A 204 18.46 7.15 -22.50
CA SER A 204 17.55 6.93 -23.64
C SER A 204 17.08 8.26 -24.26
N LEU A 205 16.81 8.24 -25.56
CA LEU A 205 16.23 9.38 -26.27
C LEU A 205 14.86 9.76 -25.69
N LEU A 206 14.03 8.76 -25.39
CA LEU A 206 12.73 8.93 -24.74
C LEU A 206 12.86 9.77 -23.46
N HIS A 207 13.83 9.44 -22.59
CA HIS A 207 14.01 10.14 -21.32
C HIS A 207 14.40 11.62 -21.51
N VAL A 208 15.25 11.92 -22.47
CA VAL A 208 15.65 13.32 -22.76
C VAL A 208 14.47 14.13 -23.29
N GLN A 209 13.69 13.55 -24.21
CA GLN A 209 12.52 14.23 -24.79
C GLN A 209 11.44 14.50 -23.74
N ASP A 210 11.12 13.50 -22.90
CA ASP A 210 10.13 13.63 -21.84
C ASP A 210 10.56 14.65 -20.77
N LEU A 211 11.86 14.71 -20.43
CA LEU A 211 12.37 15.72 -19.51
C LEU A 211 12.19 17.13 -20.08
N ILE A 212 12.56 17.36 -21.34
CA ILE A 212 12.40 18.66 -21.99
C ILE A 212 10.93 19.09 -21.98
N GLN A 213 10.02 18.20 -22.37
CA GLN A 213 8.58 18.49 -22.35
C GLN A 213 8.05 18.77 -20.95
N THR A 214 8.49 17.99 -19.96
CA THR A 214 8.05 18.15 -18.55
C THR A 214 8.57 19.47 -17.98
N GLU A 215 9.83 19.80 -18.21
CA GLU A 215 10.43 21.05 -17.76
C GLU A 215 9.70 22.27 -18.37
N ALA A 216 9.42 22.23 -19.67
CA ALA A 216 8.66 23.27 -20.35
C ALA A 216 7.24 23.41 -19.79
N ALA A 217 6.54 22.27 -19.53
CA ALA A 217 5.20 22.27 -18.94
C ALA A 217 5.18 22.83 -17.50
N LEU A 218 6.27 22.69 -16.75
CA LEU A 218 6.45 23.23 -15.41
C LEU A 218 6.94 24.70 -15.40
N GLY A 219 7.19 25.28 -16.57
CA GLY A 219 7.66 26.66 -16.72
C GLY A 219 9.16 26.84 -16.50
N TYR A 220 9.94 25.76 -16.54
CA TYR A 220 11.41 25.87 -16.49
C TYR A 220 11.97 26.05 -17.89
N ALA A 221 12.80 27.08 -18.03
CA ALA A 221 13.50 27.42 -19.30
C ALA A 221 14.98 27.02 -19.16
N TYR A 222 15.35 25.90 -19.78
CA TYR A 222 16.73 25.40 -19.87
C TYR A 222 17.25 25.38 -21.28
N GLU A 223 16.64 26.19 -22.15
CA GLU A 223 17.17 26.49 -23.50
C GLU A 223 18.49 27.24 -23.40
N MET A 224 19.38 26.96 -24.29
CA MET A 224 20.72 27.55 -24.37
C MET A 224 20.90 28.25 -25.72
N PRO A 225 20.26 29.42 -25.95
CA PRO A 225 20.19 30.07 -27.26
C PRO A 225 21.56 30.48 -27.81
N ASP A 226 22.53 30.76 -26.93
CA ASP A 226 23.87 31.21 -27.31
C ASP A 226 24.89 30.08 -27.45
N SER A 227 24.45 28.81 -27.37
CA SER A 227 25.32 27.64 -27.42
C SER A 227 25.00 26.76 -28.65
N GLN A 228 25.98 25.93 -29.03
CA GLN A 228 25.78 24.92 -30.08
C GLN A 228 24.78 23.82 -29.68
N VAL A 229 24.29 23.84 -28.44
CA VAL A 229 23.35 22.88 -27.85
C VAL A 229 22.08 23.63 -27.48
N GLU A 230 20.97 23.30 -28.13
CA GLU A 230 19.67 23.95 -27.94
C GLU A 230 19.10 23.87 -26.53
N HIS A 231 19.36 22.77 -25.83
CA HIS A 231 18.77 22.52 -24.50
C HIS A 231 19.73 21.78 -23.59
N TYR A 232 19.78 22.16 -22.32
CA TYR A 232 20.68 21.60 -21.29
C TYR A 232 20.57 20.08 -21.13
N GLN A 233 19.39 19.50 -21.34
CA GLN A 233 19.18 18.06 -21.24
C GLN A 233 19.89 17.24 -22.32
N TRP A 234 20.35 17.84 -23.40
CA TRP A 234 21.18 17.19 -24.45
C TRP A 234 22.65 17.03 -24.06
N ILE A 235 23.06 17.50 -22.89
CA ILE A 235 24.43 17.38 -22.38
C ILE A 235 24.53 16.29 -21.34
N CYS A 236 25.49 15.39 -21.48
CA CYS A 236 25.72 14.31 -20.50
C CYS A 236 26.19 14.84 -19.13
N PRO A 237 25.97 14.13 -18.01
CA PRO A 237 26.35 14.59 -16.67
C PRO A 237 27.82 14.96 -16.50
N PRO A 238 28.82 14.23 -17.09
CA PRO A 238 30.21 14.66 -17.06
C PRO A 238 30.46 16.02 -17.72
N CYS A 239 29.88 16.25 -18.93
CA CYS A 239 30.02 17.51 -19.62
C CYS A 239 29.32 18.68 -18.92
N ARG A 240 28.17 18.44 -18.24
CA ARG A 240 27.51 19.43 -17.38
C ARG A 240 28.42 19.88 -16.25
N ARG A 241 29.03 18.91 -15.53
CA ARG A 241 29.96 19.23 -14.44
C ARG A 241 31.19 20.02 -14.94
N ALA A 242 31.72 19.65 -16.09
CA ALA A 242 32.84 20.36 -16.68
C ALA A 242 32.49 21.81 -17.05
N SER A 243 31.22 22.09 -17.44
CA SER A 243 30.78 23.46 -17.75
C SER A 243 30.61 24.35 -16.51
N LEU A 244 30.38 23.73 -15.31
CA LEU A 244 30.25 24.46 -14.06
C LEU A 244 31.61 24.73 -13.38
N ALA A 245 32.68 24.07 -13.83
CA ALA A 245 34.01 24.18 -13.26
C ALA A 245 34.87 25.22 -14.02
N LEU A 246 34.37 25.81 -15.09
CA LEU A 246 34.95 26.89 -15.87
C LEU A 246 34.28 28.22 -15.53
#